data_d94755c9386e7c59e7be7fdf22e0c253
#
_entry.id   d94755c9386e7c59e7be7fdf22e0c253
#
_cell.length_a   1.000
_cell.length_b   1.000
_cell.length_c   1.000
_cell.angle_alpha   90.00
_cell.angle_beta   90.00
_cell.angle_gamma   90.00
#
_symmetry.space_group_name_H-M   'P 1'
#
loop_
_entity.id
_entity.type
_entity.pdbx_description
1 polymer ?
#
loop_
_entity_poly.entity_id
_entity_poly.type
_entity_poly.pdbx_seq_one_letter_code
_entity_poly.pdbx_strand_id
1 'polypeptide(L)'
;MERDECNAQVDGAIFRALTEKDIALVNEFFDSMGGESRALYNRTDYQRTWALKYCQRQNDPARRYWLAEKDGKMLGFVFLADWNTTIPMLGIGVRDDLKGMHLGSRLMDLAIEEVKKAGKGGIRLTTHIANLRGQMLYEKKGFRCMGQYTNGLEVFYLLWFEDGEQRKRTTP
;
A
#
# COMPACT_ATOMS: atom_id res chain seq x y z
N MET A 1 -9.21 -27.33 -6.23
CA MET A 1 -7.82 -27.60 -6.59
C MET A 1 -7.08 -26.30 -6.91
N GLU A 2 -7.48 -25.48 -7.87
CA GLU A 2 -6.76 -24.22 -8.20
C GLU A 2 -6.63 -23.19 -7.08
N ARG A 3 -7.59 -23.10 -6.14
CA ARG A 3 -7.52 -22.13 -5.02
C ARG A 3 -6.51 -22.52 -3.95
N ASP A 4 -6.27 -23.80 -3.73
CA ASP A 4 -5.35 -24.27 -2.70
C ASP A 4 -3.89 -24.17 -3.16
N GLU A 5 -3.62 -24.38 -4.44
CA GLU A 5 -2.28 -24.17 -5.03
C GLU A 5 -1.93 -22.67 -5.09
N CYS A 6 -2.92 -21.80 -5.35
CA CYS A 6 -2.75 -20.36 -5.39
C CYS A 6 -2.37 -19.77 -4.01
N ASN A 7 -2.94 -20.30 -2.92
CA ASN A 7 -2.60 -19.87 -1.57
C ASN A 7 -1.18 -20.28 -1.16
N ALA A 8 -0.69 -21.44 -1.62
CA ALA A 8 0.65 -21.91 -1.27
C ALA A 8 1.78 -20.96 -1.69
N GLN A 9 1.58 -20.15 -2.74
CA GLN A 9 2.59 -19.19 -3.20
C GLN A 9 2.79 -18.01 -2.25
N VAL A 10 1.76 -17.62 -1.51
CA VAL A 10 1.80 -16.50 -0.54
C VAL A 10 1.80 -16.97 0.91
N ASP A 11 1.49 -18.25 1.16
CA ASP A 11 1.55 -18.85 2.49
C ASP A 11 2.99 -18.91 2.96
N GLY A 12 3.23 -18.55 4.22
CA GLY A 12 4.58 -18.43 4.77
C GLY A 12 5.30 -17.13 4.38
N ALA A 13 4.68 -16.21 3.64
CA ALA A 13 5.27 -14.90 3.38
C ALA A 13 5.48 -14.12 4.68
N ILE A 14 6.68 -13.57 4.84
CA ILE A 14 7.07 -12.74 5.97
C ILE A 14 6.79 -11.28 5.63
N PHE A 15 6.09 -10.59 6.54
CA PHE A 15 5.82 -9.16 6.44
C PHE A 15 6.75 -8.42 7.37
N ARG A 16 7.58 -7.54 6.85
CA ARG A 16 8.59 -6.81 7.60
C ARG A 16 8.86 -5.42 7.05
N ALA A 17 9.47 -4.58 7.85
CA ALA A 17 9.93 -3.27 7.38
C ALA A 17 10.99 -3.42 6.28
N LEU A 18 10.96 -2.49 5.33
CA LEU A 18 11.99 -2.34 4.30
C LEU A 18 13.28 -1.81 4.92
N THR A 19 14.41 -2.37 4.53
CA THR A 19 15.74 -2.02 5.04
C THR A 19 16.73 -1.70 3.93
N GLU A 20 17.94 -1.24 4.27
CA GLU A 20 19.02 -1.00 3.30
C GLU A 20 19.47 -2.25 2.54
N LYS A 21 19.26 -3.43 3.13
CA LYS A 21 19.63 -4.72 2.53
C LYS A 21 18.71 -5.13 1.38
N ASP A 22 17.58 -4.44 1.21
CA ASP A 22 16.51 -4.82 0.29
C ASP A 22 16.61 -4.15 -1.08
N ILE A 23 17.67 -3.40 -1.35
CA ILE A 23 17.87 -2.69 -2.63
C ILE A 23 17.73 -3.63 -3.84
N ALA A 24 18.32 -4.83 -3.75
CA ALA A 24 18.25 -5.82 -4.81
C ALA A 24 16.82 -6.35 -4.99
N LEU A 25 16.09 -6.62 -3.89
CA LEU A 25 14.70 -7.06 -3.90
C LEU A 25 13.77 -6.00 -4.50
N VAL A 26 13.97 -4.74 -4.14
CA VAL A 26 13.20 -3.61 -4.69
C VAL A 26 13.41 -3.51 -6.20
N ASN A 27 14.66 -3.58 -6.67
CA ASN A 27 14.95 -3.53 -8.10
C ASN A 27 14.31 -4.68 -8.86
N GLU A 28 14.47 -5.92 -8.38
CA GLU A 28 13.88 -7.12 -8.98
C GLU A 28 12.35 -7.02 -9.06
N PHE A 29 11.70 -6.56 -7.99
CA PHE A 29 10.27 -6.38 -7.94
C PHE A 29 9.78 -5.44 -9.05
N PHE A 30 10.37 -4.24 -9.17
CA PHE A 30 9.95 -3.26 -10.17
C PHE A 30 10.33 -3.69 -11.59
N ASP A 31 11.40 -4.44 -11.79
CA ASP A 31 11.77 -5.02 -13.08
C ASP A 31 10.80 -6.12 -13.52
N SER A 32 10.21 -6.85 -12.58
CA SER A 32 9.24 -7.92 -12.84
C SER A 32 7.83 -7.42 -13.24
N MET A 33 7.55 -6.12 -13.08
CA MET A 33 6.21 -5.57 -13.41
C MET A 33 5.94 -5.59 -14.91
N GLY A 34 4.80 -6.15 -15.30
CA GLY A 34 4.32 -6.17 -16.68
C GLY A 34 3.82 -4.80 -17.16
N GLY A 35 3.60 -4.68 -18.47
CA GLY A 35 3.19 -3.43 -19.10
C GLY A 35 1.86 -2.87 -18.59
N GLU A 36 0.89 -3.75 -18.31
CA GLU A 36 -0.41 -3.34 -17.76
C GLU A 36 -0.26 -2.70 -16.38
N SER A 37 0.48 -3.35 -15.47
CA SER A 37 0.76 -2.79 -14.15
C SER A 37 1.54 -1.49 -14.23
N ARG A 38 2.54 -1.41 -15.11
CA ARG A 38 3.29 -0.15 -15.33
C ARG A 38 2.38 0.97 -15.82
N ALA A 39 1.41 0.69 -16.67
CA ALA A 39 0.46 1.68 -17.17
C ALA A 39 -0.49 2.19 -16.07
N LEU A 40 -0.91 1.32 -15.15
CA LEU A 40 -1.76 1.69 -14.00
C LEU A 40 -0.99 2.47 -12.93
N TYR A 41 0.32 2.22 -12.82
CA TYR A 41 1.22 2.98 -11.98
C TYR A 41 1.81 4.15 -12.78
N ASN A 42 1.08 5.22 -12.96
CA ASN A 42 1.52 6.44 -13.69
C ASN A 42 2.87 7.00 -13.21
N ARG A 43 3.48 6.41 -12.19
CA ARG A 43 4.73 6.84 -11.55
C ARG A 43 5.56 5.66 -11.04
N THR A 44 5.62 4.57 -11.80
CA THR A 44 6.42 3.37 -11.41
C THR A 44 7.86 3.75 -11.06
N ASP A 45 8.48 4.62 -11.84
CA ASP A 45 9.84 5.10 -11.59
C ASP A 45 9.94 5.92 -10.29
N TYR A 46 8.90 6.69 -9.95
CA TYR A 46 8.84 7.42 -8.68
C TYR A 46 8.74 6.48 -7.48
N GLN A 47 7.91 5.45 -7.56
CA GLN A 47 7.74 4.51 -6.46
C GLN A 47 9.02 3.70 -6.24
N ARG A 48 9.67 3.23 -7.30
CA ARG A 48 10.98 2.60 -7.24
C ARG A 48 12.01 3.53 -6.60
N THR A 49 12.11 4.75 -7.10
CA THR A 49 13.04 5.76 -6.57
C THR A 49 12.79 6.06 -5.10
N TRP A 50 11.53 6.14 -4.68
CA TRP A 50 11.19 6.37 -3.27
C TRP A 50 11.56 5.19 -2.39
N ALA A 51 11.29 3.96 -2.82
CA ALA A 51 11.68 2.76 -2.08
C ALA A 51 13.21 2.65 -1.94
N LEU A 52 13.96 2.90 -3.02
CA LEU A 52 15.42 2.90 -2.98
C LEU A 52 15.99 4.01 -2.08
N LYS A 53 15.43 5.22 -2.15
CA LYS A 53 15.82 6.31 -1.24
C LYS A 53 15.50 5.99 0.22
N TYR A 54 14.38 5.31 0.48
CA TYR A 54 14.05 4.86 1.84
C TYR A 54 15.06 3.83 2.35
N CYS A 55 15.46 2.86 1.52
CA CYS A 55 16.52 1.91 1.88
C CYS A 55 17.82 2.61 2.26
N GLN A 56 18.15 3.71 1.58
CA GLN A 56 19.37 4.51 1.86
C GLN A 56 19.24 5.42 3.09
N ARG A 57 18.00 5.78 3.48
CA ARG A 57 17.69 6.75 4.53
C ARG A 57 16.67 6.16 5.52
N GLN A 58 17.04 5.09 6.20
CA GLN A 58 16.15 4.34 7.09
C GLN A 58 15.43 5.16 8.18
N ASN A 59 15.89 6.38 8.44
CA ASN A 59 15.30 7.29 9.43
C ASN A 59 14.48 8.42 8.79
N ASP A 60 13.89 8.21 7.62
CA ASP A 60 12.99 9.19 7.03
C ASP A 60 11.71 9.32 7.89
N PRO A 61 11.53 10.42 8.64
CA PRO A 61 10.38 10.58 9.52
C PRO A 61 9.06 10.72 8.78
N ALA A 62 9.12 11.06 7.47
CA ALA A 62 7.95 11.29 6.65
C ALA A 62 7.41 10.01 5.99
N ARG A 63 8.08 8.88 6.14
CA ARG A 63 7.72 7.65 5.41
C ARG A 63 7.85 6.39 6.25
N ARG A 64 7.06 5.39 5.88
CA ARG A 64 7.13 4.03 6.39
C ARG A 64 6.95 3.07 5.23
N TYR A 65 7.74 1.99 5.18
CA TYR A 65 7.67 0.97 4.15
C TYR A 65 7.71 -0.43 4.76
N TRP A 66 6.85 -1.28 4.26
CA TRP A 66 6.86 -2.71 4.55
C TRP A 66 6.81 -3.49 3.25
N LEU A 67 7.39 -4.66 3.27
CA LEU A 67 7.35 -5.62 2.19
C LEU A 67 6.82 -6.96 2.66
N ALA A 68 6.28 -7.74 1.73
CA ALA A 68 6.04 -9.16 1.89
C ALA A 68 7.15 -9.90 1.13
N GLU A 69 7.83 -10.80 1.80
CA GLU A 69 8.94 -11.59 1.26
C GLU A 69 8.68 -13.07 1.42
N LYS A 70 9.06 -13.84 0.43
CA LYS A 70 9.13 -15.29 0.48
C LYS A 70 10.24 -15.80 -0.45
N ASP A 71 11.03 -16.76 0.02
CA ASP A 71 12.09 -17.43 -0.76
C ASP A 71 13.06 -16.43 -1.44
N GLY A 72 13.41 -15.35 -0.73
CA GLY A 72 14.31 -14.31 -1.23
C GLY A 72 13.73 -13.43 -2.34
N LYS A 73 12.41 -13.38 -2.48
CA LYS A 73 11.70 -12.53 -3.45
C LYS A 73 10.74 -11.59 -2.76
N MET A 74 10.71 -10.35 -3.21
CA MET A 74 9.70 -9.40 -2.81
C MET A 74 8.40 -9.68 -3.56
N LEU A 75 7.36 -10.06 -2.82
CA LEU A 75 6.05 -10.41 -3.36
C LEU A 75 5.15 -9.18 -3.54
N GLY A 76 5.35 -8.19 -2.71
CA GLY A 76 4.61 -6.94 -2.71
C GLY A 76 5.12 -6.00 -1.63
N PHE A 77 4.61 -4.78 -1.65
CA PHE A 77 4.94 -3.76 -0.66
C PHE A 77 3.74 -2.87 -0.36
N VAL A 78 3.80 -2.22 0.79
CA VAL A 78 2.93 -1.10 1.15
C VAL A 78 3.79 0.00 1.76
N PHE A 79 3.47 1.24 1.47
CA PHE A 79 4.11 2.38 2.11
C PHE A 79 3.09 3.41 2.57
N LEU A 80 3.51 4.20 3.54
CA LEU A 80 2.83 5.39 4.02
C LEU A 80 3.77 6.57 3.84
N ALA A 81 3.39 7.53 3.01
CA ALA A 81 4.04 8.83 2.87
C ALA A 81 3.30 9.88 3.70
N ASP A 82 3.93 11.03 3.90
CA ASP A 82 3.39 12.11 4.74
C ASP A 82 3.06 11.62 6.16
N TRP A 83 3.91 10.75 6.70
CA TRP A 83 3.69 10.11 8.01
C TRP A 83 3.56 11.10 9.16
N ASN A 84 4.12 12.29 9.03
CA ASN A 84 4.01 13.38 10.00
C ASN A 84 2.65 14.10 9.99
N THR A 85 1.74 13.74 9.07
CA THR A 85 0.39 14.29 8.99
C THR A 85 -0.63 13.41 9.71
N THR A 86 -1.83 13.96 9.96
CA THR A 86 -2.95 13.22 10.56
C THR A 86 -3.51 12.14 9.63
N ILE A 87 -3.41 12.34 8.32
CA ILE A 87 -3.94 11.43 7.29
C ILE A 87 -2.84 11.14 6.27
N PRO A 88 -1.95 10.17 6.55
CA PRO A 88 -0.88 9.79 5.64
C PRO A 88 -1.42 9.24 4.31
N MET A 89 -0.60 9.31 3.28
CA MET A 89 -0.89 8.77 1.95
C MET A 89 -0.36 7.36 1.83
N LEU A 90 -1.22 6.42 1.40
CA LEU A 90 -0.87 5.03 1.18
C LEU A 90 -0.58 4.76 -0.29
N GLY A 91 0.45 3.94 -0.53
CA GLY A 91 0.68 3.28 -1.81
C GLY A 91 0.95 1.80 -1.59
N ILE A 92 0.51 0.97 -2.53
CA ILE A 92 0.60 -0.49 -2.44
C ILE A 92 0.91 -1.08 -3.82
N GLY A 93 1.74 -2.12 -3.85
CA GLY A 93 2.04 -2.90 -5.05
C GLY A 93 2.16 -4.38 -4.73
N VAL A 94 1.69 -5.20 -5.67
CA VAL A 94 1.76 -6.67 -5.60
C VAL A 94 2.25 -7.18 -6.95
N ARG A 95 3.10 -8.21 -6.95
CA ARG A 95 3.56 -8.88 -8.18
C ARG A 95 2.36 -9.31 -9.03
N ASP A 96 2.52 -9.23 -10.34
CA ASP A 96 1.43 -9.50 -11.28
C ASP A 96 0.94 -10.94 -11.21
N ASP A 97 1.86 -11.89 -11.04
CA ASP A 97 1.60 -13.32 -10.91
C ASP A 97 0.90 -13.72 -9.60
N LEU A 98 0.88 -12.81 -8.60
CA LEU A 98 0.26 -13.03 -7.29
C LEU A 98 -1.05 -12.24 -7.09
N LYS A 99 -1.56 -11.60 -8.14
CA LYS A 99 -2.83 -10.88 -8.09
C LYS A 99 -3.99 -11.86 -7.84
N GLY A 100 -4.85 -11.52 -6.87
CA GLY A 100 -5.99 -12.36 -6.49
C GLY A 100 -5.71 -13.32 -5.33
N MET A 101 -4.46 -13.42 -4.86
CA MET A 101 -4.05 -14.30 -3.75
C MET A 101 -4.11 -13.62 -2.37
N HIS A 102 -4.94 -12.63 -2.21
CA HIS A 102 -5.17 -11.88 -0.96
C HIS A 102 -3.95 -11.15 -0.38
N LEU A 103 -2.80 -11.16 -1.05
CA LEU A 103 -1.57 -10.51 -0.56
C LEU A 103 -1.77 -8.99 -0.38
N GLY A 104 -2.40 -8.33 -1.34
CA GLY A 104 -2.74 -6.90 -1.24
C GLY A 104 -3.66 -6.60 -0.04
N SER A 105 -4.59 -7.51 0.26
CA SER A 105 -5.46 -7.39 1.44
C SER A 105 -4.67 -7.43 2.75
N ARG A 106 -3.70 -8.34 2.87
CA ARG A 106 -2.83 -8.47 4.05
C ARG A 106 -1.89 -7.27 4.24
N LEU A 107 -1.30 -6.78 3.14
CA LEU A 107 -0.48 -5.55 3.16
C LEU A 107 -1.29 -4.32 3.57
N MET A 108 -2.53 -4.23 3.09
CA MET A 108 -3.45 -3.14 3.47
C MET A 108 -3.81 -3.20 4.94
N ASP A 109 -4.12 -4.40 5.48
CA ASP A 109 -4.42 -4.58 6.90
C ASP A 109 -3.26 -4.15 7.79
N LEU A 110 -2.03 -4.53 7.42
CA LEU A 110 -0.82 -4.11 8.14
C LEU A 110 -0.71 -2.58 8.17
N ALA A 111 -0.89 -1.91 7.04
CA ALA A 111 -0.81 -0.45 6.99
C ALA A 111 -1.91 0.22 7.81
N ILE A 112 -3.15 -0.28 7.75
CA ILE A 112 -4.27 0.23 8.54
C ILE A 112 -4.00 0.08 10.05
N GLU A 113 -3.49 -1.07 10.48
CA GLU A 113 -3.14 -1.30 11.88
C GLU A 113 -2.05 -0.33 12.35
N GLU A 114 -0.99 -0.13 11.58
CA GLU A 114 0.10 0.78 11.93
C GLU A 114 -0.37 2.23 12.07
N VAL A 115 -1.25 2.69 11.16
CA VAL A 115 -1.83 4.03 11.23
C VAL A 115 -2.73 4.18 12.45
N LYS A 116 -3.55 3.16 12.78
CA LYS A 116 -4.39 3.15 13.99
C LYS A 116 -3.55 3.14 15.27
N LYS A 117 -2.51 2.30 15.35
CA LYS A 117 -1.58 2.27 16.49
C LYS A 117 -0.91 3.60 16.73
N ALA A 118 -0.64 4.36 15.67
CA ALA A 118 -0.06 5.70 15.75
C ALA A 118 -1.08 6.81 16.10
N GLY A 119 -2.34 6.47 16.35
CA GLY A 119 -3.39 7.43 16.73
C GLY A 119 -3.75 8.42 15.62
N LYS A 120 -3.59 8.06 14.35
CA LYS A 120 -3.87 8.94 13.23
C LYS A 120 -5.36 8.92 12.85
N GLY A 121 -5.84 9.98 12.18
CA GLY A 121 -7.25 10.17 11.86
C GLY A 121 -7.76 9.38 10.66
N GLY A 122 -6.89 8.80 9.85
CA GLY A 122 -7.30 8.07 8.65
C GLY A 122 -6.16 7.79 7.70
N ILE A 123 -6.50 7.33 6.50
CA ILE A 123 -5.57 7.05 5.40
C ILE A 123 -6.18 7.58 4.10
N ARG A 124 -5.38 8.22 3.26
CA ARG A 124 -5.75 8.63 1.92
C ARG A 124 -4.93 7.92 0.86
N LEU A 125 -5.48 7.77 -0.32
CA LEU A 125 -4.75 7.26 -1.49
C LEU A 125 -5.36 7.79 -2.79
N THR A 126 -4.59 7.74 -3.86
CA THR A 126 -5.09 7.88 -5.22
C THR A 126 -4.79 6.63 -6.02
N THR A 127 -5.61 6.34 -6.99
CA THR A 127 -5.41 5.22 -7.91
C THR A 127 -5.91 5.58 -9.30
N HIS A 128 -5.33 4.98 -10.33
CA HIS A 128 -5.78 5.19 -11.70
C HIS A 128 -7.24 4.73 -11.87
N ILE A 129 -8.03 5.50 -12.62
CA ILE A 129 -9.47 5.22 -12.82
C ILE A 129 -9.73 3.84 -13.43
N ALA A 130 -8.80 3.32 -14.24
CA ALA A 130 -8.90 1.98 -14.82
C ALA A 130 -8.45 0.85 -13.88
N ASN A 131 -7.91 1.16 -12.69
CA ASN A 131 -7.49 0.15 -11.71
C ASN A 131 -8.68 -0.38 -10.91
N LEU A 132 -9.62 -1.05 -11.57
CA LEU A 132 -10.85 -1.55 -10.94
C LEU A 132 -10.55 -2.54 -9.80
N ARG A 133 -9.52 -3.39 -9.96
CA ARG A 133 -9.12 -4.35 -8.92
C ARG A 133 -8.64 -3.64 -7.65
N GLY A 134 -7.83 -2.60 -7.78
CA GLY A 134 -7.40 -1.77 -6.65
C GLY A 134 -8.58 -1.08 -5.97
N GLN A 135 -9.48 -0.49 -6.76
CA GLN A 135 -10.68 0.18 -6.24
C GLN A 135 -11.54 -0.79 -5.41
N MET A 136 -11.80 -2.00 -5.92
CA MET A 136 -12.54 -3.04 -5.17
C MET A 136 -11.84 -3.41 -3.85
N LEU A 137 -10.51 -3.50 -3.85
CA LEU A 137 -9.76 -3.77 -2.62
C LEU A 137 -9.93 -2.64 -1.60
N TYR A 138 -9.79 -1.38 -2.04
CA TYR A 138 -9.93 -0.21 -1.17
C TYR A 138 -11.33 -0.13 -0.58
N GLU A 139 -12.37 -0.29 -1.39
CA GLU A 139 -13.76 -0.28 -0.93
C GLU A 139 -14.05 -1.40 0.06
N LYS A 140 -13.53 -2.62 -0.19
CA LYS A 140 -13.63 -3.74 0.75
C LYS A 140 -12.96 -3.46 2.10
N LYS A 141 -11.92 -2.61 2.11
CA LYS A 141 -11.22 -2.17 3.34
C LYS A 141 -11.86 -0.94 4.00
N GLY A 142 -12.99 -0.47 3.48
CA GLY A 142 -13.77 0.63 4.04
C GLY A 142 -13.36 2.01 3.53
N PHE A 143 -12.46 2.10 2.55
CA PHE A 143 -12.19 3.36 1.88
C PHE A 143 -13.41 3.81 1.06
N ARG A 144 -13.66 5.09 1.05
CA ARG A 144 -14.72 5.71 0.25
C ARG A 144 -14.11 6.52 -0.89
N CYS A 145 -14.65 6.35 -2.09
CA CYS A 145 -14.32 7.19 -3.24
C CYS A 145 -14.84 8.60 -2.99
N MET A 146 -13.95 9.58 -3.02
CA MET A 146 -14.26 10.98 -2.77
C MET A 146 -14.39 11.78 -4.08
N GLY A 147 -14.07 11.17 -5.22
CA GLY A 147 -14.18 11.78 -6.54
C GLY A 147 -12.92 11.63 -7.38
N GLN A 148 -12.94 12.24 -8.56
CA GLN A 148 -11.78 12.28 -9.45
C GLN A 148 -10.75 13.32 -9.00
N TYR A 149 -9.49 12.98 -9.18
CA TYR A 149 -8.39 13.90 -8.98
C TYR A 149 -8.29 14.88 -10.17
N THR A 150 -7.64 16.01 -9.97
CA THR A 150 -7.60 17.12 -10.94
C THR A 150 -7.05 16.76 -12.32
N ASN A 151 -6.27 15.68 -12.44
CA ASN A 151 -5.73 15.20 -13.70
C ASN A 151 -6.74 14.36 -14.54
N GLY A 152 -7.92 14.04 -13.98
CA GLY A 152 -8.95 13.22 -14.63
C GLY A 152 -8.59 11.74 -14.81
N LEU A 153 -7.38 11.32 -14.45
CA LEU A 153 -6.87 9.95 -14.62
C LEU A 153 -6.87 9.16 -13.31
N GLU A 154 -7.01 9.82 -12.18
CA GLU A 154 -6.99 9.21 -10.86
C GLU A 154 -8.27 9.50 -10.10
N VAL A 155 -8.63 8.56 -9.24
CA VAL A 155 -9.69 8.71 -8.23
C VAL A 155 -9.05 8.77 -6.84
N PHE A 156 -9.62 9.61 -5.98
CA PHE A 156 -9.19 9.84 -4.62
C PHE A 156 -10.04 9.03 -3.66
N TYR A 157 -9.40 8.28 -2.78
CA TYR A 157 -10.02 7.48 -1.73
C TYR A 157 -9.58 7.92 -0.35
N LEU A 158 -10.51 7.85 0.60
CA LEU A 158 -10.29 8.18 2.00
C LEU A 158 -10.86 7.08 2.90
N LEU A 159 -10.05 6.60 3.83
CA LEU A 159 -10.47 5.81 4.99
C LEU A 159 -10.37 6.71 6.21
N TRP A 160 -11.50 7.03 6.80
CA TRP A 160 -11.58 7.83 8.01
C TRP A 160 -11.73 6.92 9.22
N PHE A 161 -10.94 7.14 10.26
CA PHE A 161 -11.11 6.46 11.52
C PHE A 161 -12.02 7.28 12.43
N GLU A 162 -13.11 6.68 12.87
CA GLU A 162 -13.95 7.28 13.91
C GLU A 162 -13.22 7.11 15.24
N ASP A 163 -12.94 8.21 15.93
CA ASP A 163 -12.48 8.17 17.30
C ASP A 163 -13.61 7.61 18.16
N GLY A 164 -13.46 6.36 18.60
CA GLY A 164 -14.48 5.63 19.36
C GLY A 164 -14.84 6.24 20.72
N GLU A 165 -14.19 7.31 21.18
CA GLU A 165 -14.46 7.89 22.51
C GLU A 165 -14.39 9.43 22.62
N GLN A 166 -13.92 10.20 21.65
CA GLN A 166 -13.74 11.65 21.84
C GLN A 166 -14.83 12.54 21.23
N ARG A 167 -15.88 12.00 20.63
CA ARG A 167 -17.06 12.78 20.26
C ARG A 167 -18.18 12.75 21.30
N LYS A 168 -17.86 12.80 22.57
CA LYS A 168 -18.78 13.48 23.50
C LYS A 168 -18.62 14.97 23.22
N ARG A 169 -19.34 15.43 22.20
CA ARG A 169 -19.52 16.86 22.00
C ARG A 169 -20.02 17.44 23.32
N THR A 170 -19.21 18.25 23.94
CA THR A 170 -19.70 19.29 24.81
C THR A 170 -20.54 20.18 23.90
N THR A 171 -21.84 19.94 23.91
CA THR A 171 -22.82 20.88 23.39
C THR A 171 -22.84 22.07 24.37
N PRO A 172 -22.75 23.31 23.88
CA PRO A 172 -22.83 24.51 24.76
C PRO A 172 -24.16 24.60 25.46
#